data_f045bbb3450f2a8451deb9f5f2f9814c
#
_entry.id   f045bbb3450f2a8451deb9f5f2f9814c
#
_cell.length_a   1.000
_cell.length_b   1.000
_cell.length_c   1.000
_cell.angle_alpha   90.00
_cell.angle_beta   90.00
_cell.angle_gamma   90.00
#
_symmetry.space_group_name_H-M   'P 1'
#
loop_
_entity.id
_entity.type
_entity.pdbx_description
1 polymer ?
#
loop_
_entity_poly.entity_id
_entity_poly.type
_entity_poly.pdbx_seq_one_letter_code
_entity_poly.pdbx_strand_id
1 'polypeptide(L)'
;NIIAEVKKLGYNVEFRFHKTIFDDSKIESHSALTPTHKIPSKDALSDDEYKVYSTIMRRFAAVFCAEECRAEKTEITVDVGGMEEFELKGTVIVQPGWTKYDDYGKKDKVLPMLKKGDKVNIDFKPCKKKTTPPRHYTIETLNKYLKNPFENEKKNRTENDDEEEYRAIFEGLELGTEATRSGIISNAQKSGYIQLKKDVYYIQPAGEEFIEAL
;
A
#
# COMPACT_ATOMS: atom_id res chain seq x y z
N ASN A 1 29.08 -6.82 10.27
CA ASN A 1 27.89 -7.49 9.75
C ASN A 1 26.66 -6.75 10.27
N ILE A 2 25.85 -6.20 9.34
CA ILE A 2 24.64 -5.40 9.66
C ILE A 2 23.71 -6.14 10.63
N ILE A 3 23.54 -7.45 10.45
CA ILE A 3 22.68 -8.27 11.33
C ILE A 3 23.17 -8.26 12.78
N ALA A 4 24.50 -8.31 13.00
CA ALA A 4 25.05 -8.24 14.35
C ALA A 4 24.75 -6.89 15.02
N GLU A 5 24.77 -5.81 14.26
CA GLU A 5 24.44 -4.48 14.77
C GLU A 5 22.93 -4.34 15.04
N VAL A 6 22.09 -4.89 14.17
CA VAL A 6 20.64 -4.94 14.38
C VAL A 6 20.28 -5.72 15.64
N LYS A 7 20.99 -6.82 15.93
CA LYS A 7 20.82 -7.58 17.19
C LYS A 7 21.18 -6.75 18.42
N LYS A 8 22.21 -5.90 18.36
CA LYS A 8 22.58 -5.00 19.46
C LYS A 8 21.48 -3.98 19.79
N LEU A 9 20.63 -3.63 18.83
CA LEU A 9 19.45 -2.79 19.03
C LEU A 9 18.25 -3.52 19.68
N GLY A 10 18.44 -4.78 20.09
CA GLY A 10 17.39 -5.57 20.73
C GLY A 10 16.50 -6.36 19.77
N TYR A 11 16.76 -6.32 18.48
CA TYR A 11 16.05 -7.15 17.50
C TYR A 11 16.66 -8.55 17.46
N ASN A 12 15.96 -9.55 17.95
CA ASN A 12 16.38 -10.94 17.80
C ASN A 12 16.03 -11.46 16.41
N VAL A 13 16.89 -11.17 15.44
CA VAL A 13 16.66 -11.44 14.02
C VAL A 13 17.79 -12.24 13.42
N GLU A 14 17.46 -13.06 12.41
CA GLU A 14 18.41 -13.78 11.57
C GLU A 14 18.15 -13.39 10.12
N PHE A 15 19.22 -13.29 9.33
CA PHE A 15 19.06 -13.05 7.91
C PHE A 15 18.36 -14.24 7.25
N ARG A 16 17.34 -13.93 6.43
CA ARG A 16 16.57 -14.92 5.68
C ARG A 16 16.61 -14.59 4.21
N PHE A 17 16.98 -15.56 3.42
CA PHE A 17 16.95 -15.43 1.96
C PHE A 17 15.57 -15.81 1.44
N HIS A 18 14.88 -14.83 0.83
CA HIS A 18 13.61 -15.05 0.14
C HIS A 18 13.78 -14.73 -1.35
N LYS A 19 13.53 -15.70 -2.21
CA LYS A 19 13.64 -15.54 -3.66
C LYS A 19 12.79 -14.40 -4.22
N THR A 20 11.66 -14.09 -3.59
CA THR A 20 10.77 -13.00 -3.98
C THR A 20 11.33 -11.61 -3.69
N ILE A 21 12.33 -11.52 -2.78
CA ILE A 21 12.98 -10.27 -2.38
C ILE A 21 14.31 -10.10 -3.12
N PHE A 22 15.05 -11.20 -3.31
CA PHE A 22 16.33 -11.23 -4.01
C PHE A 22 16.10 -11.70 -5.45
N ASP A 23 15.80 -10.77 -6.32
CA ASP A 23 15.52 -11.03 -7.74
C ASP A 23 16.23 -9.97 -8.58
N ASP A 24 17.41 -10.33 -9.08
CA ASP A 24 18.25 -9.42 -9.88
C ASP A 24 17.57 -8.99 -11.19
N SER A 25 16.63 -9.79 -11.70
CA SER A 25 15.88 -9.44 -12.91
C SER A 25 14.94 -8.25 -12.74
N LYS A 26 14.63 -7.88 -11.49
CA LYS A 26 13.76 -6.76 -11.14
C LYS A 26 14.51 -5.51 -10.69
N ILE A 27 15.83 -5.55 -10.73
CA ILE A 27 16.67 -4.38 -10.42
C ILE A 27 16.81 -3.53 -11.68
N GLU A 28 16.20 -2.35 -11.67
CA GLU A 28 16.31 -1.41 -12.79
C GLU A 28 17.52 -0.48 -12.60
N SER A 29 17.46 0.44 -11.63
CA SER A 29 18.52 1.44 -11.41
C SER A 29 19.00 1.52 -9.96
N HIS A 30 18.23 1.04 -9.01
CA HIS A 30 18.52 1.14 -7.58
C HIS A 30 18.27 -0.18 -6.86
N SER A 31 19.16 -0.51 -5.93
CA SER A 31 18.97 -1.59 -4.97
C SER A 31 18.12 -1.11 -3.79
N ALA A 32 17.73 -2.04 -2.92
CA ALA A 32 16.98 -1.72 -1.72
C ALA A 32 17.76 -0.75 -0.80
N LEU A 33 17.01 0.16 -0.17
CA LEU A 33 17.55 1.01 0.89
C LEU A 33 17.81 0.16 2.14
N THR A 34 19.08 0.07 2.54
CA THR A 34 19.49 -0.70 3.71
C THR A 34 20.29 0.15 4.68
N PRO A 35 20.24 -0.11 5.99
CA PRO A 35 21.09 0.57 6.94
C PRO A 35 22.56 0.18 6.71
N THR A 36 23.48 1.06 7.07
CA THR A 36 24.91 0.78 7.07
C THR A 36 25.32 0.06 8.34
N HIS A 37 26.59 -0.35 8.43
CA HIS A 37 27.17 -0.94 9.64
C HIS A 37 27.38 0.08 10.78
N LYS A 38 27.26 1.38 10.48
CA LYS A 38 27.31 2.44 11.50
C LYS A 38 25.91 2.73 11.99
N ILE A 39 25.63 2.29 13.22
CA ILE A 39 24.35 2.56 13.86
C ILE A 39 24.55 3.77 14.77
N PRO A 40 23.87 4.88 14.49
CA PRO A 40 23.97 6.07 15.36
C PRO A 40 23.31 5.79 16.70
N SER A 41 23.85 6.39 17.75
CA SER A 41 23.15 6.45 19.03
C SER A 41 21.91 7.35 18.90
N LYS A 42 20.91 7.13 19.75
CA LYS A 42 19.70 7.95 19.73
C LYS A 42 20.02 9.43 19.94
N ASP A 43 20.98 9.73 20.81
CA ASP A 43 21.38 11.10 21.15
C ASP A 43 22.18 11.82 20.03
N ALA A 44 22.63 11.06 19.04
CA ALA A 44 23.33 11.62 17.86
C ALA A 44 22.40 12.05 16.74
N LEU A 45 21.10 11.83 16.89
CA LEU A 45 20.07 12.14 15.91
C LEU A 45 19.03 13.09 16.52
N SER A 46 18.51 13.98 15.71
CA SER A 46 17.29 14.71 16.04
C SER A 46 16.08 13.76 16.08
N ASP A 47 14.98 14.19 16.70
CA ASP A 47 13.77 13.36 16.79
C ASP A 47 13.23 12.91 15.43
N ASP A 48 13.31 13.78 14.42
CA ASP A 48 12.82 13.46 13.08
C ASP A 48 13.78 12.51 12.33
N GLU A 49 15.08 12.72 12.44
CA GLU A 49 16.09 11.79 11.92
C GLU A 49 15.95 10.42 12.56
N TYR A 50 15.71 10.37 13.88
CA TYR A 50 15.49 9.11 14.58
C TYR A 50 14.23 8.40 14.13
N LYS A 51 13.13 9.11 13.88
CA LYS A 51 11.89 8.53 13.32
C LYS A 51 12.14 7.89 11.95
N VAL A 52 12.81 8.62 11.05
CA VAL A 52 13.15 8.12 9.71
C VAL A 52 14.05 6.90 9.82
N TYR A 53 15.14 7.02 10.58
CA TYR A 53 16.10 5.92 10.77
C TYR A 53 15.44 4.67 11.36
N SER A 54 14.66 4.82 12.43
CA SER A 54 13.96 3.70 13.08
C SER A 54 12.93 3.05 12.16
N THR A 55 12.30 3.82 11.28
CA THR A 55 11.37 3.28 10.27
C THR A 55 12.10 2.42 9.25
N ILE A 56 13.24 2.90 8.74
CA ILE A 56 14.09 2.13 7.80
C ILE A 56 14.60 0.83 8.48
N MET A 57 15.03 0.91 9.73
CA MET A 57 15.51 -0.25 10.48
C MET A 57 14.42 -1.30 10.70
N ARG A 58 13.22 -0.87 11.11
CA ARG A 58 12.08 -1.78 11.28
C ARG A 58 11.72 -2.45 9.95
N ARG A 59 11.69 -1.66 8.87
CA ARG A 59 11.39 -2.19 7.53
C ARG A 59 12.47 -3.16 7.07
N PHE A 60 13.74 -2.86 7.32
CA PHE A 60 14.84 -3.78 7.04
C PHE A 60 14.69 -5.11 7.80
N ALA A 61 14.40 -5.05 9.09
CA ALA A 61 14.17 -6.26 9.91
C ALA A 61 12.96 -7.06 9.39
N ALA A 62 11.87 -6.39 9.04
CA ALA A 62 10.67 -7.02 8.51
C ALA A 62 10.91 -7.74 7.17
N VAL A 63 11.67 -7.12 6.27
CA VAL A 63 11.90 -7.65 4.91
C VAL A 63 12.97 -8.75 4.89
N PHE A 64 14.11 -8.52 5.55
CA PHE A 64 15.29 -9.37 5.39
C PHE A 64 15.50 -10.36 6.53
N CYS A 65 14.82 -10.21 7.64
CA CYS A 65 15.12 -11.00 8.83
C CYS A 65 13.90 -11.70 9.44
N ALA A 66 12.70 -11.31 9.06
CA ALA A 66 11.49 -11.85 9.65
C ALA A 66 11.13 -13.25 9.13
N GLU A 67 10.39 -13.97 9.93
CA GLU A 67 9.69 -15.18 9.51
C GLU A 67 8.51 -14.83 8.59
N GLU A 68 8.01 -15.83 7.88
CA GLU A 68 6.79 -15.65 7.10
C GLU A 68 5.61 -15.28 7.99
N CYS A 69 4.84 -14.31 7.52
CA CYS A 69 3.54 -14.00 8.10
C CYS A 69 2.51 -14.95 7.50
N ARG A 70 1.77 -15.67 8.37
CA ARG A 70 0.66 -16.51 7.94
C ARG A 70 -0.65 -15.87 8.39
N ALA A 71 -1.55 -15.68 7.44
CA ALA A 71 -2.88 -15.15 7.69
C ALA A 71 -3.92 -16.10 7.12
N GLU A 72 -4.97 -16.36 7.88
CA GLU A 72 -6.16 -17.05 7.44
C GLU A 72 -7.16 -16.03 6.88
N LYS A 73 -7.59 -16.24 5.66
CA LYS A 73 -8.64 -15.46 5.02
C LYS A 73 -9.92 -16.28 5.03
N THR A 74 -10.98 -15.67 5.53
CA THR A 74 -12.32 -16.25 5.51
C THR A 74 -13.21 -15.41 4.61
N GLU A 75 -13.88 -16.04 3.65
CA GLU A 75 -14.85 -15.40 2.79
C GLU A 75 -16.20 -16.12 3.00
N ILE A 76 -17.23 -15.35 3.29
CA ILE A 76 -18.60 -15.84 3.50
C ILE A 76 -19.50 -15.11 2.53
N THR A 77 -20.25 -15.85 1.74
CA THR A 77 -21.33 -15.30 0.91
C THR A 77 -22.65 -15.66 1.56
N VAL A 78 -23.45 -14.64 1.82
CA VAL A 78 -24.80 -14.77 2.39
C VAL A 78 -25.81 -14.49 1.31
N ASP A 79 -26.60 -15.49 0.94
CA ASP A 79 -27.73 -15.35 0.04
C ASP A 79 -28.98 -14.94 0.82
N VAL A 80 -29.61 -13.85 0.40
CA VAL A 80 -30.84 -13.35 1.00
C VAL A 80 -32.02 -13.65 0.09
N GLY A 81 -32.61 -14.81 0.31
CA GLY A 81 -33.84 -15.23 -0.36
C GLY A 81 -33.70 -15.45 -1.89
N GLY A 82 -32.51 -15.70 -2.39
CA GLY A 82 -32.24 -15.86 -3.82
C GLY A 82 -32.34 -14.56 -4.62
N MET A 83 -32.40 -13.40 -3.93
CA MET A 83 -32.52 -12.08 -4.56
C MET A 83 -31.20 -11.31 -4.56
N GLU A 84 -30.44 -11.40 -3.47
CA GLU A 84 -29.16 -10.68 -3.33
C GLU A 84 -28.15 -11.50 -2.54
N GLU A 85 -26.90 -11.38 -2.93
CA GLU A 85 -25.74 -11.96 -2.25
C GLU A 85 -24.89 -10.90 -1.58
N PHE A 86 -24.49 -11.14 -0.33
CA PHE A 86 -23.61 -10.26 0.43
C PHE A 86 -22.31 -10.98 0.77
N GLU A 87 -21.19 -10.39 0.40
CA GLU A 87 -19.87 -10.91 0.73
C GLU A 87 -19.31 -10.32 2.02
N LEU A 88 -18.87 -11.20 2.92
CA LEU A 88 -18.10 -10.83 4.11
C LEU A 88 -16.68 -11.40 3.97
N LYS A 89 -15.70 -10.54 4.19
CA LYS A 89 -14.28 -10.94 4.14
C LYS A 89 -13.64 -10.66 5.48
N GLY A 90 -12.99 -11.67 6.04
CA GLY A 90 -12.20 -11.60 7.27
C GLY A 90 -10.77 -12.02 7.02
N THR A 91 -9.87 -11.54 7.86
CA THR A 91 -8.47 -11.97 7.87
C THR A 91 -7.99 -11.98 9.31
N VAL A 92 -7.36 -13.09 9.70
CA VAL A 92 -6.77 -13.28 11.04
C VAL A 92 -5.30 -13.65 10.86
N ILE A 93 -4.41 -12.97 11.56
CA ILE A 93 -2.99 -13.30 11.55
C ILE A 93 -2.75 -14.45 12.53
N VAL A 94 -2.43 -15.63 11.99
CA VAL A 94 -2.13 -16.83 12.78
C VAL A 94 -0.66 -16.85 13.23
N GLN A 95 0.23 -16.43 12.34
CA GLN A 95 1.65 -16.29 12.61
C GLN A 95 2.10 -14.88 12.23
N PRO A 96 2.51 -14.05 13.21
CA PRO A 96 2.81 -12.65 12.95
C PRO A 96 3.95 -12.43 11.95
N GLY A 97 5.01 -13.26 12.00
CA GLY A 97 6.14 -13.11 11.10
C GLY A 97 6.72 -11.70 11.09
N TRP A 98 6.79 -11.08 9.91
CA TRP A 98 7.32 -9.73 9.72
C TRP A 98 6.50 -8.61 10.39
N THR A 99 5.21 -8.85 10.68
CA THR A 99 4.35 -7.84 11.35
C THR A 99 4.74 -7.57 12.78
N LYS A 100 5.66 -8.38 13.37
CA LYS A 100 6.27 -8.10 14.67
C LYS A 100 7.18 -6.87 14.65
N TYR A 101 7.73 -6.53 13.48
CA TYR A 101 8.75 -5.48 13.34
C TYR A 101 8.18 -4.22 12.69
N ASP A 102 7.18 -4.38 11.83
CA ASP A 102 6.59 -3.28 11.10
C ASP A 102 5.07 -3.27 11.25
N ASP A 103 4.50 -2.11 11.55
CA ASP A 103 3.06 -1.99 11.75
C ASP A 103 2.33 -2.19 10.43
N TYR A 104 1.56 -3.25 10.36
CA TYR A 104 0.74 -3.56 9.20
C TYR A 104 -0.54 -2.74 9.13
N GLY A 105 -0.90 -2.03 10.22
CA GLY A 105 -2.06 -1.14 10.29
C GLY A 105 -3.43 -1.82 10.11
N LYS A 106 -3.48 -3.12 9.85
CA LYS A 106 -4.73 -3.88 9.71
C LYS A 106 -5.05 -4.59 11.02
N LYS A 107 -6.27 -4.38 11.49
CA LYS A 107 -6.81 -5.13 12.62
C LYS A 107 -7.38 -6.45 12.12
N ASP A 108 -7.17 -7.50 12.90
CA ASP A 108 -7.80 -8.79 12.66
C ASP A 108 -9.32 -8.63 12.62
N LYS A 109 -9.94 -9.23 11.61
CA LYS A 109 -11.38 -9.33 11.47
C LYS A 109 -11.75 -10.78 11.48
N VAL A 110 -12.18 -11.25 12.65
CA VAL A 110 -12.67 -12.61 12.84
C VAL A 110 -14.11 -12.67 12.34
N LEU A 111 -14.40 -13.60 11.46
CA LEU A 111 -15.75 -13.94 11.05
C LEU A 111 -16.23 -15.20 11.79
N PRO A 112 -17.56 -15.35 11.99
CA PRO A 112 -18.12 -16.56 12.60
C PRO A 112 -17.80 -17.78 11.74
N MET A 113 -17.58 -18.92 12.40
CA MET A 113 -17.43 -20.20 11.71
C MET A 113 -18.79 -20.68 11.24
N LEU A 114 -19.02 -20.62 9.94
CA LEU A 114 -20.25 -21.06 9.28
C LEU A 114 -19.95 -22.18 8.29
N LYS A 115 -20.92 -23.05 8.06
CA LYS A 115 -20.89 -24.08 7.03
C LYS A 115 -21.85 -23.70 5.91
N LYS A 116 -21.58 -24.23 4.72
CA LYS A 116 -22.50 -24.05 3.59
C LYS A 116 -23.89 -24.61 3.93
N GLY A 117 -24.89 -23.77 3.81
CA GLY A 117 -26.28 -24.10 4.13
C GLY A 117 -26.74 -23.68 5.52
N ASP A 118 -25.86 -23.13 6.36
CA ASP A 118 -26.26 -22.57 7.65
C ASP A 118 -27.17 -21.36 7.43
N LYS A 119 -28.25 -21.29 8.23
CA LYS A 119 -29.14 -20.14 8.22
C LYS A 119 -28.63 -19.09 9.19
N VAL A 120 -28.50 -17.87 8.70
CA VAL A 120 -28.03 -16.73 9.49
C VAL A 120 -29.23 -15.79 9.75
N ASN A 121 -29.47 -15.46 11.02
CA ASN A 121 -30.41 -14.41 11.35
C ASN A 121 -29.76 -13.06 11.09
N ILE A 122 -30.36 -12.29 10.20
CA ILE A 122 -29.86 -10.98 9.80
C ILE A 122 -30.81 -9.92 10.37
N ASP A 123 -30.31 -9.07 11.26
CA ASP A 123 -31.00 -7.87 11.73
C ASP A 123 -30.37 -6.66 10.98
N PHE A 124 -30.84 -6.44 9.77
CA PHE A 124 -30.41 -5.29 8.98
C PHE A 124 -31.14 -4.02 9.43
N LYS A 125 -30.35 -3.05 9.87
CA LYS A 125 -30.83 -1.68 10.02
C LYS A 125 -30.41 -0.90 8.79
N PRO A 126 -31.32 -0.63 7.84
CA PRO A 126 -30.96 0.12 6.63
C PRO A 126 -30.44 1.52 7.01
N CYS A 127 -29.25 1.86 6.53
CA CYS A 127 -28.66 3.15 6.75
C CYS A 127 -28.62 3.92 5.43
N LYS A 128 -29.42 4.97 5.33
CA LYS A 128 -29.44 5.87 4.17
C LYS A 128 -28.13 6.68 4.14
N LYS A 129 -27.31 6.47 3.11
CA LYS A 129 -26.09 7.24 2.88
C LYS A 129 -26.19 7.99 1.56
N LYS A 130 -25.50 9.11 1.47
CA LYS A 130 -25.29 9.81 0.21
C LYS A 130 -23.91 9.47 -0.33
N THR A 131 -23.81 9.30 -1.64
CA THR A 131 -22.51 9.23 -2.31
C THR A 131 -21.79 10.56 -2.15
N THR A 132 -20.49 10.50 -2.00
CA THR A 132 -19.63 11.69 -1.97
C THR A 132 -18.72 11.67 -3.20
N PRO A 133 -18.35 12.84 -3.73
CA PRO A 133 -17.38 12.91 -4.81
C PRO A 133 -16.05 12.25 -4.39
N PRO A 134 -15.22 11.85 -5.36
CA PRO A 134 -13.88 11.35 -5.06
C PRO A 134 -13.11 12.35 -4.17
N ARG A 135 -12.30 11.82 -3.27
CA ARG A 135 -11.47 12.66 -2.42
C ARG A 135 -10.30 13.22 -3.21
N HIS A 136 -9.84 14.42 -2.84
CA HIS A 136 -8.57 14.93 -3.34
C HIS A 136 -7.43 13.96 -3.04
N TYR A 137 -6.41 13.98 -3.87
CA TYR A 137 -5.22 13.15 -3.67
C TYR A 137 -4.40 13.65 -2.47
N THR A 138 -4.00 12.72 -1.64
CA THR A 138 -2.95 12.93 -0.63
C THR A 138 -1.58 12.64 -1.25
N ILE A 139 -0.50 12.93 -0.52
CA ILE A 139 0.87 12.58 -0.94
C ILE A 139 0.96 11.08 -1.27
N GLU A 140 0.41 10.24 -0.40
CA GLU A 140 0.41 8.78 -0.56
C GLU A 140 -0.45 8.34 -1.77
N THR A 141 -1.69 8.83 -1.84
CA THR A 141 -2.63 8.37 -2.88
C THR A 141 -2.25 8.87 -4.27
N LEU A 142 -1.64 10.06 -4.38
CA LEU A 142 -1.11 10.56 -5.66
C LEU A 142 0.07 9.70 -6.12
N ASN A 143 1.02 9.40 -5.23
CA ASN A 143 2.14 8.54 -5.58
C ASN A 143 1.69 7.14 -6.01
N LYS A 144 0.70 6.58 -5.30
CA LYS A 144 0.10 5.30 -5.68
C LYS A 144 -0.56 5.37 -7.07
N TYR A 145 -1.30 6.45 -7.36
CA TYR A 145 -1.92 6.65 -8.68
C TYR A 145 -0.88 6.76 -9.79
N LEU A 146 0.18 7.53 -9.58
CA LEU A 146 1.26 7.67 -10.56
C LEU A 146 2.00 6.35 -10.84
N LYS A 147 2.09 5.48 -9.85
CA LYS A 147 2.67 4.14 -9.98
C LYS A 147 1.77 3.17 -10.76
N ASN A 148 0.48 3.27 -10.60
CA ASN A 148 -0.48 2.43 -11.33
C ASN A 148 -1.71 3.24 -11.72
N PRO A 149 -1.58 4.11 -12.73
CA PRO A 149 -2.69 4.91 -13.19
C PRO A 149 -3.81 4.02 -13.75
N PHE A 150 -5.03 4.47 -13.59
CA PHE A 150 -6.24 3.76 -14.05
C PHE A 150 -6.47 2.38 -13.39
N GLU A 151 -5.97 2.17 -12.14
CA GLU A 151 -6.15 0.91 -11.42
C GLU A 151 -7.63 0.53 -11.24
N ASN A 152 -8.49 1.51 -10.99
CA ASN A 152 -9.92 1.28 -10.78
C ASN A 152 -10.62 0.92 -12.10
N GLU A 153 -10.27 1.59 -13.17
CA GLU A 153 -10.77 1.33 -14.51
C GLU A 153 -10.35 -0.08 -14.98
N LYS A 154 -9.11 -0.48 -14.67
CA LYS A 154 -8.60 -1.83 -14.94
C LYS A 154 -9.37 -2.93 -14.19
N LYS A 155 -9.93 -2.64 -13.01
CA LYS A 155 -10.63 -3.62 -12.15
C LYS A 155 -12.13 -3.74 -12.44
N ASN A 156 -12.77 -2.70 -12.96
CA ASN A 156 -14.24 -2.61 -13.08
C ASN A 156 -14.77 -3.06 -14.44
N ARG A 157 -13.99 -3.77 -15.25
CA ARG A 157 -14.42 -4.19 -16.57
C ARG A 157 -15.20 -5.50 -16.56
N THR A 158 -16.27 -5.52 -17.35
CA THR A 158 -17.02 -6.69 -17.75
C THR A 158 -16.37 -7.37 -18.96
N GLU A 159 -16.53 -8.69 -19.07
CA GLU A 159 -15.87 -9.61 -20.02
C GLU A 159 -16.08 -9.33 -21.52
N ASN A 160 -16.71 -8.22 -21.93
CA ASN A 160 -17.15 -7.99 -23.30
C ASN A 160 -16.41 -6.89 -24.10
N ASP A 161 -15.39 -6.28 -23.52
CA ASP A 161 -14.60 -5.25 -24.22
C ASP A 161 -13.26 -5.83 -24.66
N ASP A 162 -12.73 -5.36 -25.80
CA ASP A 162 -11.46 -5.77 -26.41
C ASP A 162 -10.31 -5.77 -25.42
N GLU A 163 -10.21 -6.86 -24.66
CA GLU A 163 -9.36 -7.01 -23.46
C GLU A 163 -7.87 -6.93 -23.81
N GLU A 164 -7.48 -7.44 -24.99
CA GLU A 164 -6.10 -7.45 -25.44
C GLU A 164 -5.58 -6.05 -25.81
N GLU A 165 -6.37 -5.26 -26.52
CA GLU A 165 -5.97 -3.92 -26.95
C GLU A 165 -5.85 -2.95 -25.76
N TYR A 166 -6.76 -3.07 -24.79
CA TYR A 166 -6.73 -2.25 -23.57
C TYR A 166 -5.59 -2.63 -22.63
N ARG A 167 -5.32 -3.92 -22.48
CA ARG A 167 -4.15 -4.40 -21.71
C ARG A 167 -2.87 -3.88 -22.32
N ALA A 168 -2.74 -3.92 -23.64
CA ALA A 168 -1.55 -3.41 -24.34
C ALA A 168 -1.30 -1.92 -24.09
N ILE A 169 -2.37 -1.11 -23.92
CA ILE A 169 -2.25 0.32 -23.67
C ILE A 169 -1.90 0.64 -22.22
N PHE A 170 -2.48 -0.08 -21.24
CA PHE A 170 -2.42 0.29 -19.83
C PHE A 170 -1.57 -0.65 -18.97
N GLU A 171 -1.20 -1.84 -19.47
CA GLU A 171 -0.34 -2.76 -18.75
C GLU A 171 1.08 -2.19 -18.69
N GLY A 172 1.61 -2.05 -17.46
CA GLY A 172 2.93 -1.49 -17.24
C GLY A 172 3.03 0.04 -17.36
N LEU A 173 1.91 0.75 -17.61
CA LEU A 173 1.92 2.21 -17.62
C LEU A 173 2.19 2.75 -16.21
N GLU A 174 3.33 3.41 -16.06
CA GLU A 174 3.71 4.18 -14.88
C GLU A 174 4.02 5.62 -15.28
N LEU A 175 3.61 6.57 -14.44
CA LEU A 175 3.96 7.98 -14.63
C LEU A 175 5.20 8.32 -13.79
N GLY A 176 6.35 8.28 -14.44
CA GLY A 176 7.65 8.45 -13.80
C GLY A 176 8.10 7.22 -13.01
N THR A 177 9.39 7.12 -12.80
CA THR A 177 10.01 6.11 -11.94
C THR A 177 9.94 6.51 -10.46
N GLU A 178 10.21 5.59 -9.54
CA GLU A 178 10.26 5.88 -8.10
C GLU A 178 11.18 7.08 -7.79
N ALA A 179 12.32 7.17 -8.49
CA ALA A 179 13.27 8.27 -8.31
C ALA A 179 12.79 9.61 -8.89
N THR A 180 11.94 9.61 -9.90
CA THR A 180 11.56 10.84 -10.63
C THR A 180 10.20 11.39 -10.22
N ARG A 181 9.29 10.58 -9.63
CA ARG A 181 7.93 11.02 -9.25
C ARG A 181 7.92 12.21 -8.31
N SER A 182 8.78 12.21 -7.31
CA SER A 182 8.90 13.35 -6.39
C SER A 182 9.30 14.65 -7.11
N GLY A 183 10.20 14.55 -8.10
CA GLY A 183 10.59 15.65 -8.95
C GLY A 183 9.45 16.19 -9.82
N ILE A 184 8.66 15.30 -10.42
CA ILE A 184 7.49 15.66 -11.23
C ILE A 184 6.47 16.44 -10.38
N ILE A 185 6.13 15.92 -9.21
CA ILE A 185 5.20 16.57 -8.28
C ILE A 185 5.75 17.93 -7.82
N SER A 186 7.03 17.97 -7.45
CA SER A 186 7.69 19.23 -7.04
C SER A 186 7.69 20.28 -8.14
N ASN A 187 7.89 19.88 -9.39
CA ASN A 187 7.82 20.79 -10.53
C ASN A 187 6.41 21.34 -10.75
N ALA A 188 5.38 20.48 -10.67
CA ALA A 188 4.00 20.93 -10.76
C ALA A 188 3.63 21.93 -9.65
N GLN A 189 4.14 21.75 -8.43
CA GLN A 189 3.97 22.70 -7.33
C GLN A 189 4.71 24.03 -7.60
N LYS A 190 5.96 23.97 -8.05
CA LYS A 190 6.75 25.16 -8.37
C LYS A 190 6.17 25.97 -9.50
N SER A 191 5.57 25.29 -10.49
CA SER A 191 4.87 25.93 -11.61
C SER A 191 3.50 26.51 -11.22
N GLY A 192 3.06 26.32 -9.98
CA GLY A 192 1.77 26.83 -9.50
C GLY A 192 0.55 26.08 -10.02
N TYR A 193 0.72 24.89 -10.58
CA TYR A 193 -0.40 24.08 -11.07
C TYR A 193 -1.15 23.37 -9.96
N ILE A 194 -0.42 22.93 -8.93
CA ILE A 194 -0.98 22.29 -7.75
C ILE A 194 -0.39 22.89 -6.47
N GLN A 195 -1.15 22.84 -5.39
CA GLN A 195 -0.71 23.28 -4.06
C GLN A 195 -0.94 22.15 -3.05
N LEU A 196 0.08 21.88 -2.22
CA LEU A 196 -0.05 21.00 -1.08
C LEU A 196 -0.48 21.80 0.16
N LYS A 197 -1.64 21.43 0.74
CA LYS A 197 -2.12 21.96 2.03
C LYS A 197 -2.22 20.81 3.02
N LYS A 198 -1.41 20.85 4.07
CA LYS A 198 -1.19 19.72 4.97
C LYS A 198 -0.62 18.53 4.18
N ASP A 199 -1.37 17.52 3.90
CA ASP A 199 -1.01 16.32 3.12
C ASP A 199 -1.90 16.10 1.88
N VAL A 200 -2.71 17.10 1.51
CA VAL A 200 -3.69 17.03 0.42
C VAL A 200 -3.31 17.99 -0.70
N TYR A 201 -3.33 17.50 -1.94
CA TYR A 201 -3.11 18.31 -3.14
C TYR A 201 -4.41 18.94 -3.64
N TYR A 202 -4.29 20.20 -4.04
CA TYR A 202 -5.36 20.98 -4.68
C TYR A 202 -4.85 21.54 -5.99
N ILE A 203 -5.65 21.41 -7.04
CA ILE A 203 -5.39 22.11 -8.30
C ILE A 203 -5.48 23.61 -8.09
N GLN A 204 -4.69 24.38 -8.81
CA GLN A 204 -4.70 25.83 -8.77
C GLN A 204 -5.25 26.38 -10.10
N PRO A 205 -5.69 27.64 -10.16
CA PRO A 205 -6.25 28.23 -11.40
C PRO A 205 -5.35 28.03 -12.62
N ALA A 206 -4.05 28.26 -12.49
CA ALA A 206 -3.09 28.02 -13.57
C ALA A 206 -3.04 26.55 -14.02
N GLY A 207 -3.29 25.60 -13.10
CA GLY A 207 -3.39 24.18 -13.41
C GLY A 207 -4.68 23.84 -14.15
N GLU A 208 -5.80 24.45 -13.78
CA GLU A 208 -7.08 24.30 -14.47
C GLU A 208 -7.00 24.85 -15.89
N GLU A 209 -6.50 26.07 -16.06
CA GLU A 209 -6.28 26.68 -17.39
C GLU A 209 -5.35 25.83 -18.28
N PHE A 210 -4.30 25.24 -17.68
CA PHE A 210 -3.39 24.38 -18.41
C PHE A 210 -4.08 23.11 -18.94
N ILE A 211 -4.94 22.48 -18.13
CA ILE A 211 -5.67 21.27 -18.53
C ILE A 211 -6.74 21.60 -19.57
N GLU A 212 -7.42 22.75 -19.45
CA GLU A 212 -8.44 23.19 -20.41
C GLU A 212 -7.83 23.55 -21.78
N ALA A 213 -6.54 23.90 -21.83
CA ALA A 213 -5.84 24.24 -23.06
C ALA A 213 -5.27 23.03 -23.84
N LEU A 214 -5.27 21.82 -23.21
CA LEU A 214 -4.81 20.56 -23.82
C LEU A 214 -5.94 19.85 -24.55
#